data_30816c38895e43496c1c4954ccf2ef0c
#
_entry.id   30816c38895e43496c1c4954ccf2ef0c
#
_cell.length_a   1.000
_cell.length_b   1.000
_cell.length_c   1.000
_cell.angle_alpha   90.00
_cell.angle_beta   90.00
_cell.angle_gamma   90.00
#
_symmetry.space_group_name_H-M   'P 1'
#
loop_
_entity.id
_entity.type
_entity.pdbx_description
1 polymer ?
#
loop_
_entity_poly.entity_id
_entity_poly.type
_entity_poly.pdbx_seq_one_letter_code
_entity_poly.pdbx_strand_id
1 'polypeptide(L)'
;MLTDLQAREHRLLAGFLALSMVHNEATREELFERVARHQDPGVRSMVLSVAHLHYPSPATTRYICAATHDTDDVVFVRAFRVAGVLRLEQALLDLKHFVTPASLLRKNIVENKDGLTVGLAAANALAACCAIFGTGDPEELAQREEAYAIRSFSPLFARQIEFKRELERTKPPSYPQTELSREPGLDDMVLIPGGPFLFGVDQQQVPFGRFDSQSYTPLQLAFTGAFYIDKYPVTNAQYDEFVRIVESSEERTSWEHPDQSPGKSHRRNTWDDPRFAPDHPVTGINWYDAYAYARWQGKTLPTEQEWEKACRGLDGRIFPWGDKWDPANLHSADAVFGRSFEKVIDWRAELVRFGREYPAVTTGSVCEHELEGASPYGVVDMLGNAWEYTCTCFATGDDLQPRFKGLPPKDFMNTPEAQVVIKGGAWSSIPELTSAAYRGQDLLTDRHCEIGFRCVHRV
;
A
#
# COMPACT_ATOMS: atom_id res chain seq x y z
N MET A 1 -27.13 6.56 -22.88
CA MET A 1 -26.54 5.92 -21.70
C MET A 1 -25.08 6.29 -21.47
N LEU A 2 -24.14 6.09 -22.41
CA LEU A 2 -22.72 6.51 -22.24
C LEU A 2 -22.55 8.01 -22.04
N THR A 3 -23.29 8.86 -22.78
CA THR A 3 -23.27 10.31 -22.65
C THR A 3 -23.78 10.83 -21.30
N ASP A 4 -24.71 10.14 -20.66
CA ASP A 4 -25.23 10.52 -19.34
C ASP A 4 -24.25 10.15 -18.19
N LEU A 5 -23.53 9.03 -18.32
CA LEU A 5 -22.48 8.63 -17.39
C LEU A 5 -21.32 9.64 -17.42
N GLN A 6 -20.81 9.96 -18.60
CA GLN A 6 -19.73 10.96 -18.74
C GLN A 6 -20.15 12.35 -18.24
N ALA A 7 -21.39 12.78 -18.50
CA ALA A 7 -21.90 14.03 -17.98
C ALA A 7 -22.03 14.02 -16.44
N ARG A 8 -22.31 12.85 -15.83
CA ARG A 8 -22.35 12.68 -14.37
C ARG A 8 -20.93 12.75 -13.77
N GLU A 9 -19.97 12.06 -14.36
CA GLU A 9 -18.57 12.10 -13.93
C GLU A 9 -17.98 13.49 -14.00
N HIS A 10 -18.20 14.22 -15.08
CA HIS A 10 -17.76 15.62 -15.22
C HIS A 10 -18.40 16.54 -14.16
N ARG A 11 -19.68 16.33 -13.81
CA ARG A 11 -20.34 17.12 -12.74
C ARG A 11 -19.76 16.79 -11.37
N LEU A 12 -19.45 15.52 -11.10
CA LEU A 12 -18.80 15.10 -9.86
C LEU A 12 -17.41 15.69 -9.73
N LEU A 13 -16.61 15.64 -10.80
CA LEU A 13 -15.28 16.24 -10.83
C LEU A 13 -15.32 17.75 -10.64
N ALA A 14 -16.25 18.45 -11.31
CA ALA A 14 -16.42 19.90 -11.13
C ALA A 14 -16.85 20.25 -9.69
N GLY A 15 -17.72 19.43 -9.10
CA GLY A 15 -18.11 19.57 -7.70
C GLY A 15 -16.94 19.33 -6.74
N PHE A 16 -16.13 18.33 -6.99
CA PHE A 16 -14.91 18.07 -6.24
C PHE A 16 -13.96 19.26 -6.27
N LEU A 17 -13.63 19.77 -7.47
CA LEU A 17 -12.75 20.91 -7.61
C LEU A 17 -13.31 22.18 -6.93
N ALA A 18 -14.60 22.44 -7.07
CA ALA A 18 -15.23 23.58 -6.41
C ALA A 18 -15.16 23.48 -4.88
N LEU A 19 -15.45 22.30 -4.32
CA LEU A 19 -15.39 22.06 -2.87
C LEU A 19 -13.97 22.12 -2.31
N SER A 20 -12.98 21.64 -3.05
CA SER A 20 -11.58 21.68 -2.63
C SER A 20 -11.06 23.11 -2.46
N MET A 21 -11.66 24.08 -3.14
CA MET A 21 -11.31 25.51 -3.10
C MET A 21 -12.02 26.29 -1.98
N VAL A 22 -12.92 25.66 -1.22
CA VAL A 22 -13.66 26.36 -0.14
C VAL A 22 -12.78 26.48 1.11
N HIS A 23 -12.22 27.66 1.34
CA HIS A 23 -11.39 27.95 2.52
C HIS A 23 -12.16 28.42 3.74
N ASN A 24 -13.37 28.97 3.58
CA ASN A 24 -14.19 29.44 4.69
C ASN A 24 -14.88 28.26 5.40
N GLU A 25 -14.64 28.13 6.71
CA GLU A 25 -15.14 27.01 7.51
C GLU A 25 -16.68 27.00 7.62
N ALA A 26 -17.30 28.13 7.83
CA ALA A 26 -18.76 28.21 7.92
C ALA A 26 -19.44 27.81 6.59
N THR A 27 -18.87 28.23 5.46
CA THR A 27 -19.35 27.83 4.14
C THR A 27 -19.17 26.34 3.90
N ARG A 28 -18.05 25.75 4.34
CA ARG A 28 -17.83 24.30 4.29
C ARG A 28 -18.85 23.55 5.11
N GLU A 29 -19.10 23.99 6.33
CA GLU A 29 -20.07 23.38 7.24
C GLU A 29 -21.45 23.31 6.59
N GLU A 30 -21.93 24.41 6.05
CA GLU A 30 -23.22 24.47 5.33
C GLU A 30 -23.25 23.53 4.12
N LEU A 31 -22.17 23.50 3.34
CA LEU A 31 -22.06 22.63 2.17
C LEU A 31 -22.04 21.16 2.58
N PHE A 32 -21.27 20.78 3.59
CA PHE A 32 -21.20 19.40 4.06
C PHE A 32 -22.55 18.92 4.60
N GLU A 33 -23.30 19.74 5.33
CA GLU A 33 -24.65 19.40 5.78
C GLU A 33 -25.62 19.18 4.62
N ARG A 34 -25.53 20.02 3.58
CA ARG A 34 -26.37 19.87 2.38
C ARG A 34 -26.02 18.61 1.61
N VAL A 35 -24.73 18.33 1.45
CA VAL A 35 -24.23 17.15 0.68
C VAL A 35 -24.48 15.87 1.44
N ALA A 36 -24.36 15.83 2.77
CA ALA A 36 -24.70 14.66 3.58
C ALA A 36 -26.15 14.17 3.36
N ARG A 37 -27.04 15.05 2.94
CA ARG A 37 -28.46 14.74 2.65
C ARG A 37 -28.73 14.54 1.15
N HIS A 38 -27.69 14.58 0.31
CA HIS A 38 -27.88 14.45 -1.13
C HIS A 38 -28.34 13.04 -1.50
N GLN A 39 -29.29 12.91 -2.43
CA GLN A 39 -29.87 11.63 -2.83
C GLN A 39 -28.85 10.73 -3.57
N ASP A 40 -27.96 11.33 -4.37
CA ASP A 40 -26.91 10.60 -5.11
C ASP A 40 -25.75 10.22 -4.17
N PRO A 41 -25.51 8.91 -3.94
CA PRO A 41 -24.40 8.45 -3.10
C PRO A 41 -23.03 8.81 -3.68
N GLY A 42 -22.90 8.96 -4.99
CA GLY A 42 -21.67 9.42 -5.63
C GLY A 42 -21.27 10.83 -5.19
N VAL A 43 -22.25 11.72 -5.00
CA VAL A 43 -22.03 13.06 -4.46
C VAL A 43 -21.60 13.00 -3.01
N ARG A 44 -22.27 12.21 -2.18
CA ARG A 44 -21.88 12.04 -0.77
C ARG A 44 -20.48 11.43 -0.63
N SER A 45 -20.17 10.42 -1.44
CA SER A 45 -18.86 9.77 -1.46
C SER A 45 -17.74 10.72 -1.92
N MET A 46 -18.00 11.54 -2.93
CA MET A 46 -17.03 12.54 -3.43
C MET A 46 -16.61 13.52 -2.34
N VAL A 47 -17.54 13.96 -1.50
CA VAL A 47 -17.23 14.94 -0.45
C VAL A 47 -16.29 14.36 0.62
N LEU A 48 -16.26 13.06 0.82
CA LEU A 48 -15.28 12.42 1.71
C LEU A 48 -13.85 12.61 1.22
N SER A 49 -13.61 12.58 -0.09
CA SER A 49 -12.29 12.87 -0.67
C SER A 49 -11.86 14.33 -0.46
N VAL A 50 -12.83 15.27 -0.50
CA VAL A 50 -12.56 16.69 -0.22
C VAL A 50 -12.39 16.94 1.28
N ALA A 51 -13.17 16.25 2.11
CA ALA A 51 -13.09 16.36 3.57
C ALA A 51 -11.66 16.08 4.09
N HIS A 52 -10.97 15.12 3.48
CA HIS A 52 -9.57 14.83 3.80
C HIS A 52 -8.66 16.06 3.65
N LEU A 53 -8.82 16.86 2.61
CA LEU A 53 -7.99 18.04 2.33
C LEU A 53 -8.19 19.19 3.35
N HIS A 54 -9.30 19.17 4.07
CA HIS A 54 -9.67 20.20 5.02
C HIS A 54 -9.55 19.74 6.49
N TYR A 55 -8.96 18.58 6.73
CA TYR A 55 -8.69 18.10 8.08
C TYR A 55 -7.43 18.82 8.67
N PRO A 56 -7.36 19.14 9.97
CA PRO A 56 -8.43 19.01 10.96
C PRO A 56 -9.38 20.22 10.99
N SER A 57 -10.67 19.96 10.83
CA SER A 57 -11.74 20.94 10.97
C SER A 57 -12.93 20.27 11.66
N PRO A 58 -13.62 20.94 12.60
CA PRO A 58 -14.79 20.38 13.26
C PRO A 58 -15.90 19.99 12.28
N ALA A 59 -16.12 20.76 11.23
CA ALA A 59 -17.10 20.45 10.19
C ALA A 59 -16.72 19.18 9.40
N THR A 60 -15.46 19.07 9.04
CA THR A 60 -14.91 17.90 8.35
C THR A 60 -15.04 16.64 9.20
N THR A 61 -14.64 16.71 10.47
CA THR A 61 -14.74 15.58 11.42
C THR A 61 -16.18 15.12 11.58
N ARG A 62 -17.14 16.05 11.80
CA ARG A 62 -18.56 15.73 11.91
C ARG A 62 -19.10 15.06 10.64
N TYR A 63 -18.70 15.56 9.47
CA TYR A 63 -19.15 15.00 8.20
C TYR A 63 -18.65 13.57 8.01
N ILE A 64 -17.36 13.30 8.24
CA ILE A 64 -16.78 11.96 8.13
C ILE A 64 -17.47 11.00 9.10
N CYS A 65 -17.64 11.38 10.37
CA CYS A 65 -18.35 10.57 11.36
C CYS A 65 -19.82 10.32 10.95
N ALA A 66 -20.53 11.31 10.43
CA ALA A 66 -21.89 11.12 9.94
C ALA A 66 -21.96 10.16 8.75
N ALA A 67 -21.00 10.22 7.85
CA ALA A 67 -20.93 9.36 6.67
C ALA A 67 -20.64 7.89 7.02
N THR A 68 -20.08 7.58 8.19
CA THR A 68 -19.96 6.20 8.67
C THR A 68 -21.32 5.55 8.98
N HIS A 69 -22.40 6.29 9.03
CA HIS A 69 -23.79 5.80 9.16
C HIS A 69 -24.59 5.83 7.85
N ASP A 70 -23.94 6.11 6.73
CA ASP A 70 -24.62 6.17 5.43
C ASP A 70 -25.23 4.81 5.05
N THR A 71 -26.39 4.86 4.43
CA THR A 71 -27.11 3.64 3.99
C THR A 71 -26.54 3.05 2.70
N ASP A 72 -25.72 3.81 1.98
CA ASP A 72 -25.06 3.37 0.76
C ASP A 72 -23.69 2.78 1.07
N ASP A 73 -23.45 1.58 0.57
CA ASP A 73 -22.23 0.81 0.88
C ASP A 73 -20.94 1.50 0.40
N VAL A 74 -20.99 2.28 -0.69
CA VAL A 74 -19.82 2.98 -1.23
C VAL A 74 -19.44 4.16 -0.35
N VAL A 75 -20.42 4.94 0.07
CA VAL A 75 -20.22 6.11 0.96
C VAL A 75 -19.65 5.65 2.30
N PHE A 76 -20.26 4.68 2.87
CA PHE A 76 -19.96 4.12 4.16
C PHE A 76 -18.56 3.47 4.23
N VAL A 77 -18.20 2.62 3.26
CA VAL A 77 -16.85 2.02 3.18
C VAL A 77 -15.78 3.11 3.03
N ARG A 78 -16.05 4.12 2.22
CA ARG A 78 -15.13 5.26 2.05
C ARG A 78 -14.99 6.09 3.32
N ALA A 79 -16.08 6.30 4.06
CA ALA A 79 -16.02 7.04 5.33
C ALA A 79 -15.11 6.35 6.36
N PHE A 80 -15.19 5.03 6.51
CA PHE A 80 -14.28 4.30 7.39
C PHE A 80 -12.83 4.37 6.94
N ARG A 81 -12.61 4.28 5.65
CA ARG A 81 -11.28 4.40 5.09
C ARG A 81 -10.67 5.76 5.40
N VAL A 82 -11.41 6.84 5.17
CA VAL A 82 -10.98 8.20 5.50
C VAL A 82 -10.74 8.36 7.00
N ALA A 83 -11.63 7.85 7.84
CA ALA A 83 -11.47 7.88 9.29
C ALA A 83 -10.20 7.14 9.76
N GLY A 84 -9.87 6.01 9.14
CA GLY A 84 -8.64 5.26 9.44
C GLY A 84 -7.38 6.02 9.01
N VAL A 85 -7.35 6.55 7.79
CA VAL A 85 -6.23 7.35 7.26
C VAL A 85 -5.96 8.57 8.13
N LEU A 86 -7.02 9.26 8.57
CA LEU A 86 -6.93 10.45 9.43
C LEU A 86 -6.83 10.13 10.93
N ARG A 87 -6.87 8.85 11.32
CA ARG A 87 -6.87 8.37 12.72
C ARG A 87 -7.92 9.06 13.60
N LEU A 88 -9.14 9.13 13.08
CA LEU A 88 -10.27 9.78 13.75
C LEU A 88 -10.86 8.92 14.87
N GLU A 89 -10.43 9.12 16.11
CA GLU A 89 -10.97 8.39 17.27
C GLU A 89 -12.48 8.55 17.42
N GLN A 90 -13.04 9.72 17.06
CA GLN A 90 -14.47 9.96 17.11
C GLN A 90 -15.29 8.98 16.28
N ALA A 91 -14.73 8.49 15.15
CA ALA A 91 -15.39 7.49 14.32
C ALA A 91 -15.50 6.12 14.99
N LEU A 92 -14.68 5.82 16.01
CA LEU A 92 -14.75 4.57 16.77
C LEU A 92 -16.05 4.43 17.55
N LEU A 93 -16.58 5.54 18.07
CA LEU A 93 -17.86 5.54 18.78
C LEU A 93 -19.02 5.14 17.88
N ASP A 94 -18.87 5.41 16.60
CA ASP A 94 -19.86 5.11 15.57
C ASP A 94 -19.73 3.67 15.06
N LEU A 95 -18.55 3.07 15.16
CA LEU A 95 -18.30 1.68 14.77
C LEU A 95 -19.20 0.68 15.52
N LYS A 96 -19.58 0.96 16.75
CA LYS A 96 -20.49 0.10 17.52
C LYS A 96 -21.87 -0.10 16.87
N HIS A 97 -22.30 0.83 16.01
CA HIS A 97 -23.57 0.72 15.28
C HIS A 97 -23.48 -0.14 14.03
N PHE A 98 -22.26 -0.43 13.56
CA PHE A 98 -22.01 -1.10 12.30
C PHE A 98 -22.02 -2.58 12.37
N VAL A 99 -21.88 -3.12 13.53
CA VAL A 99 -21.60 -4.52 13.68
C VAL A 99 -22.78 -5.21 14.29
N THR A 100 -23.84 -5.19 13.53
CA THR A 100 -24.87 -6.22 13.68
C THR A 100 -24.47 -7.41 12.81
N PRO A 101 -24.83 -8.66 13.19
CA PRO A 101 -24.62 -9.84 12.33
C PRO A 101 -25.14 -9.64 10.90
N ALA A 102 -26.16 -8.82 10.69
CA ALA A 102 -26.71 -8.50 9.39
C ALA A 102 -25.84 -7.56 8.55
N SER A 103 -25.07 -6.65 9.16
CA SER A 103 -24.14 -5.77 8.42
C SER A 103 -22.82 -6.46 8.07
N LEU A 104 -22.41 -7.47 8.82
CA LEU A 104 -21.31 -8.36 8.48
C LEU A 104 -21.61 -9.19 7.24
N LEU A 105 -22.89 -9.43 6.93
CA LEU A 105 -23.36 -10.24 5.81
C LEU A 105 -23.66 -9.44 4.53
N ARG A 106 -23.40 -8.13 4.48
CA ARG A 106 -23.64 -7.33 3.27
C ARG A 106 -22.62 -7.66 2.17
N LYS A 107 -23.16 -8.01 1.10
CA LYS A 107 -22.82 -8.29 -0.32
C LYS A 107 -21.36 -8.40 -0.83
N ASN A 108 -20.32 -8.09 -0.11
CA ASN A 108 -18.94 -8.37 -0.52
C ASN A 108 -18.26 -9.17 0.59
N ILE A 109 -18.55 -10.47 0.56
CA ILE A 109 -18.06 -11.43 1.54
C ILE A 109 -16.63 -11.81 1.16
N VAL A 110 -15.70 -11.60 2.06
CA VAL A 110 -14.38 -12.24 2.01
C VAL A 110 -14.48 -13.48 2.91
N GLU A 111 -14.52 -14.65 2.30
CA GLU A 111 -14.34 -15.91 3.02
C GLU A 111 -12.85 -16.15 3.21
N ASN A 112 -12.41 -16.15 4.45
CA ASN A 112 -11.06 -16.62 4.75
C ASN A 112 -11.05 -18.15 4.99
N LYS A 113 -9.87 -18.79 4.98
CA LYS A 113 -9.70 -20.24 5.17
C LYS A 113 -10.34 -20.81 6.44
N ASP A 114 -10.69 -19.95 7.38
CA ASP A 114 -11.21 -20.31 8.69
C ASP A 114 -12.73 -20.23 8.77
N GLY A 115 -13.40 -20.00 7.65
CA GLY A 115 -14.85 -19.84 7.58
C GLY A 115 -15.35 -18.56 8.26
N LEU A 116 -14.45 -17.61 8.54
CA LEU A 116 -14.80 -16.28 8.99
C LEU A 116 -15.17 -15.44 7.77
N THR A 117 -16.45 -15.26 7.61
CA THR A 117 -17.00 -14.38 6.58
C THR A 117 -16.99 -12.96 7.11
N VAL A 118 -16.10 -12.13 6.61
CA VAL A 118 -16.05 -10.70 6.98
C VAL A 118 -16.45 -9.89 5.77
N GLY A 119 -17.52 -9.11 5.89
CA GLY A 119 -17.89 -8.17 4.84
C GLY A 119 -16.79 -7.12 4.63
N LEU A 120 -16.61 -6.64 3.40
CA LEU A 120 -15.62 -5.60 3.06
C LEU A 120 -15.72 -4.37 3.98
N ALA A 121 -16.92 -4.01 4.37
CA ALA A 121 -17.18 -2.93 5.31
C ALA A 121 -16.59 -3.20 6.71
N ALA A 122 -16.81 -4.41 7.24
CA ALA A 122 -16.26 -4.81 8.53
C ALA A 122 -14.73 -4.90 8.49
N ALA A 123 -14.16 -5.37 7.39
CA ALA A 123 -12.72 -5.42 7.16
C ALA A 123 -12.08 -4.01 7.15
N ASN A 124 -12.71 -3.04 6.46
CA ASN A 124 -12.24 -1.64 6.47
C ASN A 124 -12.41 -0.99 7.85
N ALA A 125 -13.51 -1.27 8.55
CA ALA A 125 -13.72 -0.78 9.91
C ALA A 125 -12.67 -1.35 10.88
N LEU A 126 -12.34 -2.64 10.78
CA LEU A 126 -11.29 -3.26 11.57
C LEU A 126 -9.92 -2.65 11.26
N ALA A 127 -9.59 -2.46 9.98
CA ALA A 127 -8.37 -1.80 9.59
C ALA A 127 -8.28 -0.35 10.11
N ALA A 128 -9.40 0.38 10.10
CA ALA A 128 -9.49 1.70 10.69
C ALA A 128 -9.25 1.67 12.21
N CYS A 129 -9.83 0.70 12.93
CA CYS A 129 -9.57 0.50 14.35
C CYS A 129 -8.08 0.23 14.63
N CYS A 130 -7.45 -0.66 13.86
CA CYS A 130 -6.03 -0.94 13.99
C CYS A 130 -5.17 0.32 13.80
N ALA A 131 -5.47 1.12 12.75
CA ALA A 131 -4.77 2.35 12.46
C ALA A 131 -4.95 3.42 13.56
N ILE A 132 -6.18 3.57 14.08
CA ILE A 132 -6.51 4.55 15.12
C ILE A 132 -5.86 4.16 16.46
N PHE A 133 -5.93 2.90 16.85
CA PHE A 133 -5.34 2.42 18.09
C PHE A 133 -3.83 2.22 18.03
N GLY A 134 -3.25 2.20 16.83
CA GLY A 134 -1.83 1.98 16.63
C GLY A 134 -1.39 0.54 16.93
N THR A 135 -2.32 -0.43 16.90
CA THR A 135 -2.04 -1.83 17.16
C THR A 135 -2.83 -2.75 16.23
N GLY A 136 -2.24 -3.87 15.84
CA GLY A 136 -2.93 -4.99 15.18
C GLY A 136 -2.94 -6.24 16.07
N ASP A 137 -2.44 -6.12 17.31
CA ASP A 137 -2.49 -7.22 18.28
C ASP A 137 -3.95 -7.51 18.67
N PRO A 138 -4.47 -8.70 18.37
CA PRO A 138 -5.88 -9.02 18.60
C PRO A 138 -6.27 -9.03 20.08
N GLU A 139 -5.33 -9.27 21.00
CA GLU A 139 -5.61 -9.20 22.44
C GLU A 139 -5.75 -7.75 22.89
N GLU A 140 -4.87 -6.87 22.41
CA GLU A 140 -4.95 -5.45 22.69
C GLU A 140 -6.18 -4.81 22.04
N LEU A 141 -6.50 -5.17 20.78
CA LEU A 141 -7.71 -4.72 20.10
C LEU A 141 -8.97 -5.13 20.85
N ALA A 142 -9.03 -6.36 21.38
CA ALA A 142 -10.16 -6.82 22.17
C ALA A 142 -10.32 -6.03 23.47
N GLN A 143 -9.23 -5.68 24.15
CA GLN A 143 -9.25 -4.82 25.35
C GLN A 143 -9.72 -3.41 25.02
N ARG A 144 -9.22 -2.84 23.88
CA ARG A 144 -9.66 -1.53 23.41
C ARG A 144 -11.12 -1.54 22.99
N GLU A 145 -11.56 -2.57 22.28
CA GLU A 145 -12.97 -2.78 21.92
C GLU A 145 -13.88 -2.76 23.16
N GLU A 146 -13.47 -3.46 24.22
CA GLU A 146 -14.20 -3.52 25.46
C GLU A 146 -14.24 -2.15 26.17
N ALA A 147 -13.12 -1.44 26.24
CA ALA A 147 -13.01 -0.11 26.82
C ALA A 147 -13.90 0.92 26.12
N TYR A 148 -14.03 0.83 24.79
CA TYR A 148 -14.90 1.71 24.00
C TYR A 148 -16.32 1.17 23.83
N ALA A 149 -16.65 0.03 24.45
CA ALA A 149 -17.93 -0.65 24.33
C ALA A 149 -18.31 -1.05 22.89
N ILE A 150 -17.32 -1.35 22.07
CA ILE A 150 -17.45 -1.80 20.68
C ILE A 150 -17.34 -3.34 20.68
N ARG A 151 -18.43 -4.06 20.84
CA ARG A 151 -18.41 -5.53 20.98
C ARG A 151 -18.53 -6.32 19.68
N SER A 152 -18.43 -5.66 18.60
CA SER A 152 -18.87 -6.17 17.30
C SER A 152 -17.83 -7.04 16.61
N PHE A 153 -16.56 -6.83 16.90
CA PHE A 153 -15.45 -7.59 16.32
C PHE A 153 -14.95 -8.72 17.23
N SER A 154 -15.54 -8.87 18.44
CA SER A 154 -15.11 -9.88 19.41
C SER A 154 -14.96 -11.29 18.85
N PRO A 155 -15.86 -11.82 17.98
CA PRO A 155 -15.66 -13.13 17.36
C PRO A 155 -14.43 -13.18 16.43
N LEU A 156 -14.17 -12.09 15.71
CA LEU A 156 -13.00 -11.98 14.82
C LEU A 156 -11.71 -11.91 15.64
N PHE A 157 -11.69 -11.10 16.70
CA PHE A 157 -10.53 -11.00 17.59
C PHE A 157 -10.26 -12.31 18.33
N ALA A 158 -11.28 -12.99 18.82
CA ALA A 158 -11.12 -14.30 19.48
C ALA A 158 -10.43 -15.30 18.55
N ARG A 159 -10.81 -15.31 17.27
CA ARG A 159 -10.19 -16.17 16.27
C ARG A 159 -8.75 -15.75 15.98
N GLN A 160 -8.47 -14.47 15.87
CA GLN A 160 -7.11 -13.95 15.67
C GLN A 160 -6.21 -14.24 16.89
N ILE A 161 -6.73 -14.15 18.12
CA ILE A 161 -6.01 -14.53 19.34
C ILE A 161 -5.64 -16.02 19.31
N GLU A 162 -6.56 -16.89 18.91
CA GLU A 162 -6.30 -18.31 18.77
C GLU A 162 -5.16 -18.57 17.76
N PHE A 163 -5.20 -17.92 16.60
CA PHE A 163 -4.15 -18.01 15.58
C PHE A 163 -2.80 -17.46 16.05
N LYS A 164 -2.80 -16.32 16.74
CA LYS A 164 -1.58 -15.75 17.32
C LYS A 164 -0.92 -16.76 18.24
N ARG A 165 -1.69 -17.39 19.15
CA ARG A 165 -1.19 -18.42 20.07
C ARG A 165 -0.66 -19.67 19.36
N GLU A 166 -1.26 -20.04 18.24
CA GLU A 166 -0.78 -21.14 17.41
C GLU A 166 0.56 -20.80 16.74
N LEU A 167 0.71 -19.58 16.20
CA LEU A 167 1.97 -19.09 15.64
C LEU A 167 3.09 -18.98 16.68
N GLU A 168 2.80 -18.49 17.88
CA GLU A 168 3.76 -18.43 18.98
C GLU A 168 4.29 -19.82 19.37
N ARG A 169 3.45 -20.86 19.29
CA ARG A 169 3.86 -22.26 19.50
C ARG A 169 4.76 -22.79 18.38
N THR A 170 4.58 -22.32 17.16
CA THR A 170 5.36 -22.76 15.98
C THR A 170 6.65 -21.96 15.77
N LYS A 171 6.95 -20.99 16.65
CA LYS A 171 8.05 -20.01 16.55
C LYS A 171 8.02 -19.25 15.22
N PRO A 172 7.46 -18.04 15.21
CA PRO A 172 7.52 -17.20 14.03
C PRO A 172 8.98 -16.92 13.61
N PRO A 173 9.25 -16.70 12.32
CA PRO A 173 10.59 -16.37 11.88
C PRO A 173 11.07 -15.11 12.59
N SER A 174 12.23 -15.20 13.24
CA SER A 174 12.88 -14.02 13.78
C SER A 174 13.59 -13.29 12.66
N TYR A 175 13.13 -12.12 12.33
CA TYR A 175 13.89 -11.25 11.42
C TYR A 175 15.08 -10.66 12.17
N PRO A 176 16.32 -10.82 11.66
CA PRO A 176 17.48 -10.21 12.30
C PRO A 176 17.30 -8.69 12.32
N GLN A 177 17.44 -8.11 13.52
CA GLN A 177 17.54 -6.66 13.62
C GLN A 177 18.85 -6.22 12.97
N THR A 178 18.75 -5.42 11.92
CA THR A 178 19.92 -4.84 11.28
C THR A 178 20.40 -3.68 12.13
N GLU A 179 21.67 -3.66 12.53
CA GLU A 179 22.25 -2.49 13.19
C GLU A 179 22.15 -1.29 12.25
N LEU A 180 21.47 -0.24 12.72
CA LEU A 180 21.26 0.97 11.96
C LEU A 180 22.36 1.99 12.30
N SER A 181 22.88 2.64 11.28
CA SER A 181 23.97 3.63 11.44
C SER A 181 23.47 5.03 11.83
N ARG A 182 22.17 5.28 11.76
CA ARG A 182 21.52 6.57 12.00
C ARG A 182 20.12 6.35 12.60
N GLU A 183 19.73 7.26 13.52
CA GLU A 183 18.34 7.31 14.00
C GLU A 183 17.42 7.74 12.85
N PRO A 184 16.33 6.98 12.57
CA PRO A 184 15.43 7.28 11.48
C PRO A 184 14.53 8.49 11.78
N GLY A 185 14.23 9.30 10.76
CA GLY A 185 13.12 10.24 10.80
C GLY A 185 11.80 9.47 10.64
N LEU A 186 10.89 9.60 11.60
CA LEU A 186 9.60 8.90 11.59
C LEU A 186 8.42 9.78 11.13
N ASP A 187 8.64 11.06 10.89
CA ASP A 187 7.59 12.06 10.66
C ASP A 187 6.71 11.74 9.43
N ASP A 188 7.31 11.14 8.38
CA ASP A 188 6.62 10.75 7.14
C ASP A 188 6.39 9.24 7.04
N MET A 189 6.40 8.53 8.17
CA MET A 189 6.18 7.09 8.22
C MET A 189 4.84 6.73 8.85
N VAL A 190 4.30 5.60 8.43
CA VAL A 190 3.05 5.03 8.95
C VAL A 190 3.36 3.83 9.84
N LEU A 191 2.86 3.83 11.07
CA LEU A 191 2.96 2.67 11.96
C LEU A 191 2.04 1.55 11.46
N ILE A 192 2.63 0.38 11.21
CA ILE A 192 1.92 -0.86 10.94
C ILE A 192 1.97 -1.70 12.21
N PRO A 193 0.83 -1.95 12.85
CA PRO A 193 0.80 -2.70 14.11
C PRO A 193 1.28 -4.15 13.95
N GLY A 194 1.99 -4.66 14.93
CA GLY A 194 2.36 -6.07 15.00
C GLY A 194 1.13 -6.98 15.08
N GLY A 195 1.28 -8.25 14.73
CA GLY A 195 0.22 -9.24 14.84
C GLY A 195 0.00 -10.05 13.56
N PRO A 196 -0.99 -10.98 13.60
CA PRO A 196 -1.30 -11.86 12.49
C PRO A 196 -2.01 -11.12 11.34
N PHE A 197 -1.85 -11.63 10.11
CA PHE A 197 -2.58 -11.19 8.93
C PHE A 197 -2.65 -12.31 7.89
N LEU A 198 -3.54 -12.19 6.92
CA LEU A 198 -3.63 -13.12 5.80
C LEU A 198 -2.62 -12.73 4.72
N PHE A 199 -1.61 -13.58 4.53
CA PHE A 199 -0.55 -13.42 3.54
C PHE A 199 -0.76 -14.36 2.36
N GLY A 200 -0.49 -13.88 1.16
CA GLY A 200 -0.68 -14.65 -0.08
C GLY A 200 -2.13 -14.59 -0.57
N VAL A 201 -2.52 -15.50 -1.46
CA VAL A 201 -3.84 -15.49 -2.09
C VAL A 201 -4.42 -16.90 -2.20
N ASP A 202 -5.74 -17.03 -2.07
CA ASP A 202 -6.44 -18.27 -2.43
C ASP A 202 -6.40 -18.46 -3.96
N GLN A 203 -6.03 -19.67 -4.39
CA GLN A 203 -5.94 -20.01 -5.81
C GLN A 203 -7.25 -19.77 -6.58
N GLN A 204 -8.40 -19.85 -5.89
CA GLN A 204 -9.70 -19.59 -6.49
C GLN A 204 -10.03 -18.09 -6.59
N GLN A 205 -9.30 -17.23 -5.85
CA GLN A 205 -9.51 -15.79 -5.79
C GLN A 205 -8.44 -15.00 -6.53
N VAL A 206 -7.54 -15.68 -7.27
CA VAL A 206 -6.52 -14.99 -8.07
C VAL A 206 -7.21 -14.06 -9.06
N PRO A 207 -6.88 -12.78 -9.05
CA PRO A 207 -7.43 -11.85 -10.02
C PRO A 207 -7.14 -12.34 -11.44
N PHE A 208 -8.15 -12.27 -12.31
CA PHE A 208 -8.01 -12.57 -13.74
C PHE A 208 -7.67 -14.03 -14.12
N GLY A 209 -7.76 -14.98 -13.18
CA GLY A 209 -7.92 -16.41 -13.49
C GLY A 209 -6.67 -17.22 -13.81
N ARG A 210 -5.47 -16.69 -13.54
CA ARG A 210 -4.23 -17.46 -13.75
C ARG A 210 -3.41 -17.49 -12.47
N PHE A 211 -3.60 -18.55 -11.69
CA PHE A 211 -2.68 -18.85 -10.60
C PHE A 211 -1.39 -19.44 -11.18
N ASP A 212 -0.30 -18.72 -10.97
CA ASP A 212 1.05 -19.22 -11.15
C ASP A 212 1.72 -19.37 -9.78
N SER A 213 2.12 -20.58 -9.45
CA SER A 213 2.73 -20.89 -8.15
C SER A 213 4.09 -20.20 -7.91
N GLN A 214 4.70 -19.62 -8.94
CA GLN A 214 5.90 -18.81 -8.80
C GLN A 214 5.56 -17.36 -8.42
N SER A 215 4.48 -16.83 -9.00
CA SER A 215 4.06 -15.45 -8.81
C SER A 215 3.10 -15.22 -7.63
N TYR A 216 2.67 -16.28 -6.95
CA TYR A 216 1.77 -16.19 -5.82
C TYR A 216 2.13 -17.15 -4.70
N THR A 217 2.16 -16.64 -3.49
CA THR A 217 2.20 -17.48 -2.28
C THR A 217 0.77 -17.97 -1.98
N PRO A 218 0.57 -19.27 -1.68
CA PRO A 218 -0.73 -19.74 -1.20
C PRO A 218 -1.18 -18.99 0.05
N LEU A 219 -2.47 -18.72 0.15
CA LEU A 219 -3.05 -18.02 1.30
C LEU A 219 -2.69 -18.73 2.60
N GLN A 220 -2.08 -18.03 3.52
CA GLN A 220 -1.68 -18.53 4.82
C GLN A 220 -1.75 -17.42 5.86
N LEU A 221 -1.82 -17.82 7.12
CA LEU A 221 -1.67 -16.90 8.22
C LEU A 221 -0.17 -16.60 8.41
N ALA A 222 0.19 -15.32 8.39
CA ALA A 222 1.54 -14.84 8.68
C ALA A 222 1.51 -13.88 9.87
N PHE A 223 2.68 -13.58 10.42
CA PHE A 223 2.84 -12.67 11.54
C PHE A 223 4.00 -11.70 11.27
N THR A 224 3.78 -10.41 11.55
CA THR A 224 4.87 -9.42 11.59
C THR A 224 4.96 -8.79 12.98
N GLY A 225 6.15 -8.36 13.39
CA GLY A 225 6.30 -7.36 14.45
C GLY A 225 5.64 -6.04 14.06
N ALA A 226 5.58 -5.09 14.99
CA ALA A 226 5.25 -3.71 14.66
C ALA A 226 6.42 -3.07 13.89
N PHE A 227 6.11 -2.22 12.92
CA PHE A 227 7.12 -1.49 12.15
C PHE A 227 6.52 -0.20 11.60
N TYR A 228 7.37 0.75 11.31
CA TYR A 228 7.02 1.92 10.53
C TYR A 228 7.38 1.67 9.06
N ILE A 229 6.58 2.17 8.13
CA ILE A 229 6.83 2.14 6.69
C ILE A 229 6.69 3.55 6.12
N ASP A 230 7.52 3.92 5.15
CA ASP A 230 7.38 5.21 4.46
C ASP A 230 5.97 5.33 3.87
N LYS A 231 5.32 6.47 4.11
CA LYS A 231 3.97 6.73 3.60
C LYS A 231 3.92 6.67 2.07
N TYR A 232 4.96 7.17 1.42
CA TYR A 232 5.13 7.20 -0.02
C TYR A 232 6.38 6.41 -0.45
N PRO A 233 6.48 5.98 -1.71
CA PRO A 233 7.76 5.54 -2.28
C PRO A 233 8.83 6.65 -2.16
N VAL A 234 10.09 6.27 -2.09
CA VAL A 234 11.20 7.23 -2.13
C VAL A 234 11.17 7.99 -3.45
N THR A 235 11.18 9.32 -3.38
CA THR A 235 11.11 10.17 -4.56
C THR A 235 12.48 10.42 -5.21
N ASN A 236 12.48 10.87 -6.47
CA ASN A 236 13.70 11.29 -7.17
C ASN A 236 14.45 12.38 -6.39
N ALA A 237 13.73 13.36 -5.83
CA ALA A 237 14.34 14.45 -5.06
C ALA A 237 15.10 13.94 -3.82
N GLN A 238 14.46 13.07 -3.05
CA GLN A 238 15.06 12.46 -1.85
C GLN A 238 16.28 11.60 -2.19
N TYR A 239 16.16 10.82 -3.25
CA TYR A 239 17.23 9.94 -3.69
C TYR A 239 18.42 10.72 -4.28
N ASP A 240 18.16 11.76 -5.04
CA ASP A 240 19.22 12.61 -5.63
C ASP A 240 20.00 13.35 -4.53
N GLU A 241 19.38 13.71 -3.41
CA GLU A 241 20.06 14.25 -2.24
C GLU A 241 21.02 13.22 -1.62
N PHE A 242 20.56 11.97 -1.43
CA PHE A 242 21.40 10.87 -0.98
C PHE A 242 22.65 10.71 -1.85
N VAL A 243 22.50 10.64 -3.17
CA VAL A 243 23.62 10.46 -4.10
C VAL A 243 24.64 11.59 -3.97
N ARG A 244 24.19 12.86 -3.91
CA ARG A 244 25.09 14.00 -3.75
C ARG A 244 25.92 13.94 -2.47
N ILE A 245 25.33 13.45 -1.37
CA ILE A 245 26.00 13.33 -0.08
C ILE A 245 26.93 12.12 -0.06
N VAL A 246 26.42 10.96 -0.46
CA VAL A 246 27.13 9.68 -0.28
C VAL A 246 28.29 9.50 -1.24
N GLU A 247 28.17 9.93 -2.51
CA GLU A 247 29.25 9.79 -3.48
C GLU A 247 30.51 10.61 -3.10
N SER A 248 30.36 11.63 -2.27
CA SER A 248 31.51 12.46 -1.77
C SER A 248 31.94 12.10 -0.34
N SER A 249 31.26 11.19 0.33
CA SER A 249 31.49 10.85 1.74
C SER A 249 32.57 9.79 1.91
N GLU A 250 33.45 10.00 2.91
CA GLU A 250 34.42 8.98 3.36
C GLU A 250 33.71 7.80 4.06
N GLU A 251 32.51 8.02 4.61
CA GLU A 251 31.71 6.99 5.30
C GLU A 251 30.88 6.13 4.33
N ARG A 252 31.00 6.36 3.04
CA ARG A 252 30.20 5.72 2.00
C ARG A 252 30.08 4.21 2.18
N THR A 253 31.19 3.53 2.47
CA THR A 253 31.23 2.07 2.62
C THR A 253 30.45 1.55 3.81
N SER A 254 30.10 2.38 4.78
CA SER A 254 29.29 2.00 5.94
C SER A 254 27.82 1.74 5.59
N TRP A 255 27.34 2.31 4.49
CA TRP A 255 25.96 2.13 4.00
C TRP A 255 25.85 1.11 2.87
N GLU A 256 26.97 0.79 2.21
CA GLU A 256 27.00 -0.14 1.09
C GLU A 256 26.83 -1.60 1.54
N HIS A 257 26.13 -2.40 0.73
CA HIS A 257 26.04 -3.83 0.97
C HIS A 257 27.39 -4.49 0.73
N PRO A 258 27.84 -5.40 1.62
CA PRO A 258 29.18 -6.00 1.51
C PRO A 258 29.43 -6.81 0.22
N ASP A 259 28.37 -7.25 -0.45
CA ASP A 259 28.46 -8.05 -1.68
C ASP A 259 28.27 -7.21 -2.95
N GLN A 260 28.07 -5.90 -2.85
CA GLN A 260 28.05 -5.05 -4.05
C GLN A 260 29.44 -4.87 -4.66
N SER A 261 29.48 -4.53 -5.95
CA SER A 261 30.75 -4.20 -6.64
C SER A 261 31.43 -2.99 -5.99
N PRO A 262 32.72 -3.09 -5.61
CA PRO A 262 33.44 -1.97 -5.02
C PRO A 262 33.43 -0.72 -5.91
N GLY A 263 33.17 0.43 -5.30
CA GLY A 263 33.16 1.70 -6.02
C GLY A 263 32.00 1.93 -6.99
N LYS A 264 30.93 1.11 -6.89
CA LYS A 264 29.72 1.24 -7.68
C LYS A 264 29.10 2.63 -7.46
N SER A 265 28.79 3.38 -8.53
CA SER A 265 28.01 4.60 -8.43
C SER A 265 26.54 4.29 -8.07
N HIS A 266 25.98 5.07 -7.13
CA HIS A 266 24.57 5.03 -6.77
C HIS A 266 23.70 5.93 -7.64
N ARG A 267 24.29 6.62 -8.63
CA ARG A 267 23.54 7.49 -9.53
C ARG A 267 22.52 6.68 -10.34
N ARG A 268 21.26 7.09 -10.33
CA ARG A 268 20.20 6.46 -11.11
C ARG A 268 20.42 6.66 -12.62
N ASN A 269 20.02 5.70 -13.45
CA ASN A 269 20.17 5.79 -14.90
C ASN A 269 19.38 6.96 -15.51
N THR A 270 18.36 7.44 -14.82
CA THR A 270 17.44 8.50 -15.23
C THR A 270 17.83 9.89 -14.71
N TRP A 271 19.04 10.06 -14.18
CA TRP A 271 19.48 11.28 -13.46
C TRP A 271 19.33 12.59 -14.24
N ASP A 272 19.72 12.58 -15.50
CA ASP A 272 19.68 13.78 -16.35
C ASP A 272 18.43 13.86 -17.23
N ASP A 273 17.45 13.00 -17.00
CA ASP A 273 16.22 12.95 -17.78
C ASP A 273 15.13 13.80 -17.11
N PRO A 274 14.75 14.95 -17.68
CA PRO A 274 13.76 15.87 -17.09
C PRO A 274 12.35 15.28 -17.00
N ARG A 275 12.11 14.14 -17.62
CA ARG A 275 10.83 13.45 -17.56
C ARG A 275 10.60 12.80 -16.18
N PHE A 276 11.63 12.52 -15.43
CA PHE A 276 11.55 11.96 -14.07
C PHE A 276 11.48 13.09 -13.06
N ALA A 277 10.26 13.59 -12.81
CA ALA A 277 10.03 14.74 -11.94
C ALA A 277 10.50 14.47 -10.50
N PRO A 278 10.81 15.52 -9.73
CA PRO A 278 11.35 15.39 -8.36
C PRO A 278 10.44 14.63 -7.39
N ASP A 279 9.11 14.72 -7.56
CA ASP A 279 8.07 14.09 -6.74
C ASP A 279 7.57 12.72 -7.28
N HIS A 280 8.17 12.24 -8.37
CA HIS A 280 7.92 10.87 -8.86
C HIS A 280 8.76 9.85 -8.07
N PRO A 281 8.34 8.59 -8.01
CA PRO A 281 9.14 7.54 -7.39
C PRO A 281 10.51 7.41 -8.07
N VAL A 282 11.54 7.22 -7.29
CA VAL A 282 12.87 6.96 -7.85
C VAL A 282 12.89 5.62 -8.57
N THR A 283 13.39 5.64 -9.80
CA THR A 283 13.58 4.45 -10.64
C THR A 283 14.94 4.52 -11.37
N GLY A 284 15.29 3.47 -12.11
CA GLY A 284 16.60 3.39 -12.77
C GLY A 284 17.75 3.13 -11.79
N ILE A 285 17.43 2.53 -10.67
CA ILE A 285 18.34 2.07 -9.62
C ILE A 285 18.29 0.53 -9.54
N ASN A 286 19.22 -0.07 -8.82
CA ASN A 286 19.18 -1.48 -8.51
C ASN A 286 18.99 -1.73 -7.00
N TRP A 287 18.85 -2.99 -6.59
CA TRP A 287 18.61 -3.34 -5.20
C TRP A 287 19.69 -2.82 -4.23
N TYR A 288 20.95 -2.87 -4.62
CA TYR A 288 22.07 -2.34 -3.81
C TYR A 288 21.99 -0.83 -3.59
N ASP A 289 21.44 -0.11 -4.56
CA ASP A 289 21.20 1.33 -4.47
C ASP A 289 20.11 1.63 -3.44
N ALA A 290 19.00 0.87 -3.49
CA ALA A 290 17.92 0.96 -2.54
C ALA A 290 18.36 0.58 -1.12
N TYR A 291 19.16 -0.48 -0.98
CA TYR A 291 19.76 -0.89 0.29
C TYR A 291 20.62 0.22 0.89
N ALA A 292 21.54 0.81 0.10
CA ALA A 292 22.44 1.85 0.58
C ALA A 292 21.68 3.10 1.03
N TYR A 293 20.65 3.51 0.29
CA TYR A 293 19.76 4.60 0.68
C TYR A 293 19.06 4.32 2.02
N ALA A 294 18.45 3.14 2.15
CA ALA A 294 17.76 2.76 3.37
C ALA A 294 18.71 2.80 4.59
N ARG A 295 19.90 2.25 4.45
CA ARG A 295 20.94 2.28 5.48
C ARG A 295 21.37 3.70 5.83
N TRP A 296 21.56 4.56 4.82
CA TRP A 296 21.92 5.97 5.02
C TRP A 296 20.84 6.70 5.83
N GLN A 297 19.56 6.39 5.61
CA GLN A 297 18.45 6.96 6.37
C GLN A 297 18.24 6.33 7.76
N GLY A 298 19.04 5.34 8.17
CA GLY A 298 18.81 4.59 9.41
C GLY A 298 17.59 3.67 9.34
N LYS A 299 17.22 3.26 8.13
CA LYS A 299 16.07 2.40 7.82
C LYS A 299 16.53 1.10 7.15
N THR A 300 15.59 0.27 6.75
CA THR A 300 15.82 -0.97 5.98
C THR A 300 14.79 -1.12 4.88
N LEU A 301 15.01 -2.05 3.95
CA LEU A 301 13.97 -2.45 3.00
C LEU A 301 12.93 -3.35 3.69
N PRO A 302 11.65 -3.29 3.28
CA PRO A 302 10.62 -4.17 3.80
C PRO A 302 10.86 -5.62 3.40
N THR A 303 10.47 -6.56 4.26
CA THR A 303 10.22 -7.93 3.80
C THR A 303 8.97 -7.98 2.93
N GLU A 304 8.82 -9.02 2.13
CA GLU A 304 7.61 -9.25 1.35
C GLU A 304 6.35 -9.25 2.24
N GLN A 305 6.43 -9.85 3.42
CA GLN A 305 5.32 -9.91 4.36
C GLN A 305 4.98 -8.54 4.96
N GLU A 306 5.98 -7.76 5.35
CA GLU A 306 5.76 -6.39 5.84
C GLU A 306 5.13 -5.51 4.77
N TRP A 307 5.64 -5.59 3.54
CA TRP A 307 5.10 -4.84 2.42
C TRP A 307 3.65 -5.22 2.14
N GLU A 308 3.35 -6.51 2.06
CA GLU A 308 1.99 -6.99 1.77
C GLU A 308 0.99 -6.63 2.86
N LYS A 309 1.38 -6.77 4.14
CA LYS A 309 0.55 -6.33 5.27
C LYS A 309 0.27 -4.82 5.20
N ALA A 310 1.28 -4.00 4.94
CA ALA A 310 1.13 -2.56 4.81
C ALA A 310 0.20 -2.18 3.65
N CYS A 311 0.23 -2.94 2.55
CA CYS A 311 -0.59 -2.73 1.37
C CYS A 311 -2.06 -3.08 1.60
N ARG A 312 -2.35 -4.27 2.15
CA ARG A 312 -3.71 -4.85 2.12
C ARG A 312 -4.39 -5.00 3.48
N GLY A 313 -3.70 -4.72 4.59
CA GLY A 313 -4.27 -4.90 5.92
C GLY A 313 -4.25 -6.35 6.40
N LEU A 314 -5.26 -6.73 7.19
CA LEU A 314 -5.31 -8.02 7.89
C LEU A 314 -6.13 -9.09 7.16
N ASP A 315 -7.08 -8.69 6.34
CA ASP A 315 -8.21 -9.49 5.86
C ASP A 315 -7.97 -10.21 4.52
N GLY A 316 -6.77 -10.05 3.96
CA GLY A 316 -6.43 -10.74 2.71
C GLY A 316 -7.09 -10.17 1.45
N ARG A 317 -7.62 -8.93 1.49
CA ARG A 317 -8.17 -8.24 0.31
C ARG A 317 -7.16 -8.19 -0.84
N ILE A 318 -7.66 -8.16 -2.08
CA ILE A 318 -6.81 -8.22 -3.28
C ILE A 318 -6.05 -6.91 -3.50
N PHE A 319 -6.73 -5.77 -3.32
CA PHE A 319 -6.19 -4.41 -3.50
C PHE A 319 -6.30 -3.61 -2.20
N PRO A 320 -5.54 -2.54 -2.00
CA PRO A 320 -5.66 -1.68 -0.81
C PRO A 320 -7.08 -1.23 -0.52
N TRP A 321 -7.88 -0.99 -1.56
CA TRP A 321 -9.27 -0.51 -1.48
C TRP A 321 -10.33 -1.61 -1.46
N GLY A 322 -9.97 -2.89 -1.60
CA GLY A 322 -10.90 -4.04 -1.57
C GLY A 322 -10.60 -5.06 -2.68
N ASP A 323 -11.62 -5.83 -3.09
CA ASP A 323 -11.44 -6.96 -4.01
C ASP A 323 -11.76 -6.65 -5.47
N LYS A 324 -12.29 -5.47 -5.76
CA LYS A 324 -12.62 -5.07 -7.11
C LYS A 324 -11.53 -4.18 -7.71
N TRP A 325 -11.15 -4.52 -8.95
CA TRP A 325 -10.28 -3.67 -9.74
C TRP A 325 -10.94 -2.30 -10.02
N ASP A 326 -10.20 -1.23 -9.77
CA ASP A 326 -10.58 0.13 -10.15
C ASP A 326 -9.33 0.88 -10.63
N PRO A 327 -9.19 1.12 -11.94
CA PRO A 327 -8.02 1.80 -12.50
C PRO A 327 -7.92 3.27 -12.08
N ALA A 328 -8.98 3.86 -11.51
CA ALA A 328 -8.94 5.23 -11.00
C ALA A 328 -8.15 5.36 -9.68
N ASN A 329 -7.82 4.25 -9.04
CA ASN A 329 -7.17 4.24 -7.74
C ASN A 329 -5.64 4.08 -7.81
N LEU A 330 -5.07 3.94 -9.01
CA LEU A 330 -3.64 3.70 -9.18
C LEU A 330 -3.14 4.13 -10.57
N HIS A 331 -1.86 4.41 -10.66
CA HIS A 331 -1.19 4.68 -11.92
C HIS A 331 -0.76 3.36 -12.58
N SER A 332 -1.52 2.89 -13.58
CA SER A 332 -1.35 1.58 -14.23
C SER A 332 -1.41 1.69 -15.75
N ALA A 333 -1.19 0.58 -16.45
CA ALA A 333 -1.32 0.51 -17.90
C ALA A 333 -2.71 0.98 -18.39
N ASP A 334 -3.77 0.63 -17.68
CA ASP A 334 -5.13 1.05 -18.03
C ASP A 334 -5.27 2.58 -17.96
N ALA A 335 -4.66 3.22 -16.95
CA ALA A 335 -4.65 4.67 -16.83
C ALA A 335 -3.76 5.34 -17.90
N VAL A 336 -2.55 4.83 -18.09
CA VAL A 336 -1.57 5.40 -19.06
C VAL A 336 -2.06 5.27 -20.50
N PHE A 337 -2.61 4.12 -20.87
CA PHE A 337 -3.08 3.88 -22.25
C PHE A 337 -4.55 4.28 -22.48
N GLY A 338 -5.28 4.65 -21.42
CA GLY A 338 -6.69 5.04 -21.49
C GLY A 338 -7.62 3.91 -21.95
N ARG A 339 -7.20 2.66 -21.76
CA ARG A 339 -7.97 1.46 -22.10
C ARG A 339 -7.51 0.24 -21.32
N SER A 340 -8.41 -0.68 -21.07
CA SER A 340 -8.07 -1.98 -20.49
C SER A 340 -7.65 -2.99 -21.56
N PHE A 341 -6.82 -3.95 -21.14
CA PHE A 341 -6.31 -5.02 -21.99
C PHE A 341 -6.94 -6.35 -21.60
N GLU A 342 -7.69 -6.97 -22.52
CA GLU A 342 -8.29 -8.29 -22.30
C GLU A 342 -7.26 -9.44 -22.44
N LYS A 343 -6.16 -9.19 -23.15
CA LYS A 343 -5.13 -10.20 -23.44
C LYS A 343 -3.73 -9.66 -23.19
N VAL A 344 -2.93 -10.45 -22.53
CA VAL A 344 -1.50 -10.15 -22.28
C VAL A 344 -0.72 -9.86 -23.59
N ILE A 345 -1.09 -10.53 -24.69
CA ILE A 345 -0.41 -10.30 -25.98
C ILE A 345 -0.65 -8.91 -26.53
N ASP A 346 -1.86 -8.39 -26.38
CA ASP A 346 -2.23 -7.04 -26.84
C ASP A 346 -1.55 -5.97 -26.01
N TRP A 347 -1.48 -6.18 -24.69
CA TRP A 347 -0.72 -5.35 -23.76
C TRP A 347 0.78 -5.32 -24.11
N ARG A 348 1.41 -6.48 -24.32
CA ARG A 348 2.84 -6.54 -24.71
C ARG A 348 3.10 -5.82 -26.04
N ALA A 349 2.21 -5.99 -27.01
CA ALA A 349 2.30 -5.29 -28.29
C ALA A 349 2.24 -3.77 -28.11
N GLU A 350 1.34 -3.29 -27.22
CA GLU A 350 1.21 -1.86 -26.92
C GLU A 350 2.45 -1.31 -26.20
N LEU A 351 3.00 -2.03 -25.22
CA LEU A 351 4.25 -1.63 -24.56
C LEU A 351 5.42 -1.49 -25.55
N VAL A 352 5.55 -2.43 -26.50
CA VAL A 352 6.58 -2.36 -27.55
C VAL A 352 6.35 -1.14 -28.45
N ARG A 353 5.10 -0.86 -28.82
CA ARG A 353 4.73 0.32 -29.60
C ARG A 353 5.01 1.60 -28.82
N PHE A 354 4.60 1.66 -27.56
CA PHE A 354 4.79 2.78 -26.67
C PHE A 354 6.27 3.16 -26.54
N GLY A 355 7.14 2.21 -26.29
CA GLY A 355 8.58 2.45 -26.21
C GLY A 355 9.22 2.98 -27.48
N ARG A 356 8.57 2.80 -28.65
CA ARG A 356 9.04 3.30 -29.94
C ARG A 356 8.45 4.66 -30.31
N GLU A 357 7.16 4.85 -30.04
CA GLU A 357 6.37 6.00 -30.52
C GLU A 357 6.19 7.08 -29.46
N TYR A 358 6.21 6.70 -28.19
CA TYR A 358 5.93 7.56 -27.04
C TYR A 358 7.07 7.52 -26.01
N PRO A 359 8.19 8.22 -26.27
CA PRO A 359 9.30 8.25 -25.31
C PRO A 359 8.98 9.08 -24.04
N ALA A 360 7.70 9.36 -23.79
CA ALA A 360 7.27 10.09 -22.60
C ALA A 360 7.28 9.18 -21.37
N VAL A 361 7.44 9.75 -20.23
CA VAL A 361 7.33 9.16 -18.92
C VAL A 361 5.96 8.67 -18.61
N THR A 362 6.05 7.99 -17.77
CA THR A 362 5.40 6.82 -17.34
C THR A 362 5.11 6.74 -15.85
N THR A 363 5.94 7.18 -14.96
CA THR A 363 5.61 7.37 -13.55
C THR A 363 4.86 8.68 -13.32
N GLY A 364 3.96 8.67 -12.32
CA GLY A 364 3.25 9.85 -11.80
C GLY A 364 3.78 10.30 -10.45
N SER A 365 3.22 11.39 -9.90
CA SER A 365 3.53 11.85 -8.55
C SER A 365 3.14 10.80 -7.51
N VAL A 366 3.98 10.58 -6.50
CA VAL A 366 3.73 9.60 -5.43
C VAL A 366 2.49 9.89 -4.58
N CYS A 367 1.90 11.08 -4.69
CA CYS A 367 0.68 11.48 -3.99
C CYS A 367 -0.58 11.57 -4.88
N GLU A 368 -0.50 11.14 -6.14
CA GLU A 368 -1.61 11.29 -7.10
C GLU A 368 -2.90 10.59 -6.63
N HIS A 369 -2.79 9.42 -5.98
CA HIS A 369 -3.91 8.64 -5.49
C HIS A 369 -3.94 8.56 -3.95
N GLU A 370 -3.68 9.68 -3.27
CA GLU A 370 -3.45 9.71 -1.83
C GLU A 370 -4.61 9.15 -1.00
N LEU A 371 -5.84 9.36 -1.43
CA LEU A 371 -6.99 8.86 -0.68
C LEU A 371 -7.55 7.56 -1.26
N GLU A 372 -7.83 7.54 -2.54
CA GLU A 372 -8.49 6.42 -3.23
C GLU A 372 -7.58 5.18 -3.31
N GLY A 373 -6.28 5.39 -3.55
CA GLY A 373 -5.25 4.36 -3.65
C GLY A 373 -4.64 3.94 -2.32
N ALA A 374 -4.89 4.67 -1.21
CA ALA A 374 -4.28 4.39 0.07
C ALA A 374 -4.66 3.02 0.66
N SER A 375 -3.70 2.41 1.37
CA SER A 375 -3.92 1.20 2.16
C SER A 375 -4.86 1.45 3.34
N PRO A 376 -5.35 0.39 4.03
CA PRO A 376 -6.11 0.54 5.26
C PRO A 376 -5.39 1.31 6.36
N TYR A 377 -4.07 1.35 6.32
CA TYR A 377 -3.23 2.08 7.27
C TYR A 377 -2.89 3.51 6.82
N GLY A 378 -3.22 3.88 5.58
CA GLY A 378 -2.90 5.19 5.01
C GLY A 378 -1.55 5.24 4.29
N VAL A 379 -0.96 4.09 3.96
CA VAL A 379 0.21 4.02 3.09
C VAL A 379 -0.24 4.22 1.65
N VAL A 380 0.41 5.10 0.91
CA VAL A 380 -0.01 5.58 -0.41
C VAL A 380 0.85 4.96 -1.51
N ASP A 381 0.28 4.86 -2.71
CA ASP A 381 0.98 4.41 -3.93
C ASP A 381 1.62 3.01 -3.79
N MET A 382 0.89 2.11 -3.09
CA MET A 382 1.35 0.73 -2.87
C MET A 382 1.17 -0.15 -4.12
N LEU A 383 0.29 0.23 -5.04
CA LEU A 383 0.05 -0.47 -6.30
C LEU A 383 0.16 0.48 -7.49
N GLY A 384 0.76 -0.02 -8.58
CA GLY A 384 1.01 0.77 -9.78
C GLY A 384 2.23 1.69 -9.62
N ASN A 385 2.35 2.67 -10.49
CA ASN A 385 3.41 3.67 -10.56
C ASN A 385 4.81 3.06 -10.74
N ALA A 386 5.40 2.48 -9.69
CA ALA A 386 6.65 1.74 -9.77
C ALA A 386 6.59 0.46 -8.92
N TRP A 387 7.15 -0.64 -9.43
CA TRP A 387 7.47 -1.80 -8.60
C TRP A 387 8.36 -1.40 -7.42
N GLU A 388 8.26 -2.12 -6.33
CA GLU A 388 9.06 -1.83 -5.14
C GLU A 388 9.93 -3.01 -4.72
N TYR A 389 11.23 -2.76 -4.55
CA TYR A 389 12.16 -3.72 -3.99
C TYR A 389 11.79 -4.07 -2.55
N THR A 390 11.81 -5.37 -2.24
CA THR A 390 11.82 -5.88 -0.87
C THR A 390 13.23 -6.36 -0.49
N CYS A 391 13.41 -6.84 0.73
CA CYS A 391 14.63 -7.55 1.12
C CYS A 391 14.50 -9.08 1.04
N THR A 392 13.41 -9.60 0.48
CA THR A 392 13.12 -11.03 0.46
C THR A 392 13.66 -11.70 -0.81
N CYS A 393 14.44 -12.75 -0.67
CA CYS A 393 14.86 -13.60 -1.79
C CYS A 393 13.64 -14.27 -2.42
N PHE A 394 13.54 -14.17 -3.76
CA PHE A 394 12.39 -14.72 -4.47
C PHE A 394 12.30 -16.24 -4.37
N ALA A 395 13.43 -16.93 -4.44
CA ALA A 395 13.49 -18.39 -4.46
C ALA A 395 13.36 -19.02 -3.07
N THR A 396 13.98 -18.42 -2.05
CA THR A 396 14.12 -19.03 -0.72
C THR A 396 13.26 -18.39 0.35
N GLY A 397 12.82 -17.13 0.15
CA GLY A 397 12.14 -16.33 1.17
C GLY A 397 13.06 -15.74 2.24
N ASP A 398 14.37 -15.94 2.12
CA ASP A 398 15.35 -15.43 3.08
C ASP A 398 15.54 -13.91 2.97
N ASP A 399 15.98 -13.28 4.06
CA ASP A 399 16.38 -11.89 4.08
C ASP A 399 17.73 -11.70 3.36
N LEU A 400 17.75 -10.85 2.35
CA LEU A 400 18.93 -10.55 1.54
C LEU A 400 19.83 -9.46 2.14
N GLN A 401 19.41 -8.77 3.20
CA GLN A 401 20.17 -7.68 3.81
C GLN A 401 21.46 -8.13 4.52
N PRO A 402 21.51 -9.30 5.19
CA PRO A 402 22.76 -9.87 5.65
C PRO A 402 23.63 -10.29 4.48
N ARG A 403 24.96 -10.32 4.73
CA ARG A 403 25.90 -10.85 3.75
C ARG A 403 25.52 -12.25 3.29
N PHE A 404 25.53 -12.50 1.97
CA PHE A 404 25.30 -13.83 1.42
C PHE A 404 26.41 -14.80 1.81
N LYS A 405 26.07 -15.82 2.57
CA LYS A 405 27.05 -16.82 3.02
C LYS A 405 27.42 -17.75 1.87
N GLY A 406 28.65 -17.64 1.38
CA GLY A 406 29.30 -18.72 0.64
C GLY A 406 29.26 -18.67 -0.88
N LEU A 407 28.71 -17.65 -1.54
CA LEU A 407 28.72 -17.53 -3.01
C LEU A 407 29.63 -16.40 -3.46
N PRO A 408 30.58 -16.64 -4.38
CA PRO A 408 31.33 -15.57 -5.00
C PRO A 408 30.43 -14.72 -5.91
N PRO A 409 30.60 -13.39 -5.96
CA PRO A 409 29.72 -12.49 -6.69
C PRO A 409 29.45 -12.84 -8.15
N LYS A 410 30.43 -13.41 -8.84
CA LYS A 410 30.31 -13.79 -10.26
C LYS A 410 29.46 -15.03 -10.50
N ASP A 411 29.37 -15.93 -9.52
CA ASP A 411 28.56 -17.14 -9.61
C ASP A 411 27.15 -16.87 -9.09
N PHE A 412 27.00 -15.89 -8.20
CA PHE A 412 25.74 -15.47 -7.64
C PHE A 412 24.74 -14.98 -8.69
N MET A 413 25.21 -14.26 -9.73
CA MET A 413 24.35 -13.70 -10.78
C MET A 413 23.56 -14.74 -11.59
N ASN A 414 23.96 -16.01 -11.54
CA ASN A 414 23.30 -17.10 -12.26
C ASN A 414 22.54 -18.04 -11.32
N THR A 415 22.35 -17.66 -10.05
CA THR A 415 21.65 -18.48 -9.06
C THR A 415 20.27 -17.90 -8.75
N PRO A 416 19.30 -18.71 -8.32
CA PRO A 416 18.00 -18.23 -7.85
C PRO A 416 18.09 -17.22 -6.70
N GLU A 417 19.16 -17.26 -5.90
CA GLU A 417 19.41 -16.34 -4.79
C GLU A 417 19.77 -14.92 -5.25
N ALA A 418 20.10 -14.74 -6.52
CA ALA A 418 20.32 -13.41 -7.13
C ALA A 418 19.01 -12.68 -7.42
N GLN A 419 17.85 -13.29 -7.19
CA GLN A 419 16.55 -12.71 -7.47
C GLN A 419 15.87 -12.25 -6.19
N VAL A 420 15.37 -11.02 -6.23
CA VAL A 420 14.62 -10.41 -5.15
C VAL A 420 13.14 -10.33 -5.50
N VAL A 421 12.28 -10.44 -4.49
CA VAL A 421 10.85 -10.15 -4.63
C VAL A 421 10.66 -8.66 -4.84
N ILE A 422 9.96 -8.30 -5.90
CA ILE A 422 9.40 -6.97 -6.12
C ILE A 422 7.88 -7.01 -6.04
N LYS A 423 7.27 -5.94 -5.56
CA LYS A 423 5.84 -5.88 -5.26
C LYS A 423 5.19 -4.67 -5.92
N GLY A 424 3.87 -4.71 -6.07
CA GLY A 424 3.04 -3.55 -6.39
C GLY A 424 2.65 -3.36 -7.84
N GLY A 425 3.43 -3.84 -8.78
CA GLY A 425 3.26 -3.47 -10.19
C GLY A 425 3.80 -2.08 -10.49
N ALA A 426 3.75 -1.67 -11.75
CA ALA A 426 4.21 -0.37 -12.21
C ALA A 426 3.16 0.31 -13.11
N TRP A 427 3.45 1.52 -13.56
CA TRP A 427 2.66 2.26 -14.55
C TRP A 427 2.35 1.45 -15.82
N SER A 428 3.23 0.52 -16.16
CA SER A 428 3.11 -0.36 -17.34
C SER A 428 2.31 -1.63 -17.06
N SER A 429 1.97 -1.91 -15.80
CA SER A 429 1.39 -3.20 -15.39
C SER A 429 -0.12 -3.24 -15.61
N ILE A 430 -0.58 -4.40 -16.11
CA ILE A 430 -1.99 -4.74 -16.18
C ILE A 430 -2.51 -5.21 -14.82
N PRO A 431 -3.83 -5.29 -14.62
CA PRO A 431 -4.43 -5.68 -13.34
C PRO A 431 -3.90 -6.98 -12.75
N GLU A 432 -3.54 -7.97 -13.58
CA GLU A 432 -2.98 -9.26 -13.14
C GLU A 432 -1.68 -9.09 -12.34
N LEU A 433 -0.87 -8.08 -12.65
CA LEU A 433 0.44 -7.84 -12.06
C LEU A 433 0.39 -6.87 -10.87
N THR A 434 -0.76 -6.25 -10.61
CA THR A 434 -0.92 -5.17 -9.63
C THR A 434 -1.74 -5.56 -8.40
N SER A 435 -1.89 -6.84 -8.08
CA SER A 435 -2.50 -7.25 -6.82
C SER A 435 -1.49 -7.24 -5.67
N ALA A 436 -1.97 -7.01 -4.44
CA ALA A 436 -1.11 -6.97 -3.26
C ALA A 436 -0.33 -8.28 -3.03
N ALA A 437 -0.90 -9.42 -3.41
CA ALA A 437 -0.28 -10.73 -3.24
C ALA A 437 0.63 -11.14 -4.41
N TYR A 438 0.63 -10.40 -5.54
CA TYR A 438 1.49 -10.75 -6.67
C TYR A 438 2.97 -10.57 -6.30
N ARG A 439 3.78 -11.54 -6.70
CA ARG A 439 5.23 -11.58 -6.50
C ARG A 439 5.91 -11.42 -7.86
N GLY A 440 6.40 -10.22 -8.15
CA GLY A 440 7.38 -10.02 -9.20
C GLY A 440 8.76 -10.47 -8.74
N GLN A 441 9.68 -10.61 -9.68
CA GLN A 441 11.09 -10.92 -9.42
C GLN A 441 12.00 -10.07 -10.28
N ASP A 442 13.14 -9.70 -9.74
CA ASP A 442 14.19 -9.02 -10.50
C ASP A 442 15.58 -9.40 -9.99
N LEU A 443 16.60 -9.19 -10.80
CA LEU A 443 17.98 -9.40 -10.39
C LEU A 443 18.45 -8.24 -9.50
N LEU A 444 19.28 -8.54 -8.50
CA LEU A 444 19.82 -7.53 -7.57
C LEU A 444 20.65 -6.42 -8.25
N THR A 445 21.16 -6.70 -9.45
CA THR A 445 22.06 -5.78 -10.19
C THR A 445 21.37 -5.01 -11.30
N ASP A 446 20.17 -5.42 -11.69
CA ASP A 446 19.49 -4.83 -12.84
C ASP A 446 18.86 -3.49 -12.45
N ARG A 447 18.76 -2.58 -13.42
CA ARG A 447 18.23 -1.24 -13.27
C ARG A 447 17.13 -1.00 -14.29
N HIS A 448 15.91 -0.92 -13.83
CA HIS A 448 14.73 -0.69 -14.66
C HIS A 448 14.08 0.66 -14.34
N CYS A 449 13.52 1.31 -15.37
CA CYS A 449 12.76 2.56 -15.19
C CYS A 449 11.37 2.36 -14.58
N GLU A 450 11.07 1.15 -14.14
CA GLU A 450 9.79 0.73 -13.55
C GLU A 450 9.93 0.25 -12.11
N ILE A 451 11.16 0.20 -11.55
CA ILE A 451 11.40 -0.35 -10.21
C ILE A 451 12.03 0.72 -9.32
N GLY A 452 11.37 0.98 -8.21
CA GLY A 452 11.75 1.83 -7.11
C GLY A 452 11.72 1.09 -5.78
N PHE A 453 11.47 1.80 -4.68
CA PHE A 453 11.40 1.22 -3.34
C PHE A 453 10.82 2.18 -2.32
N ARG A 454 10.47 1.65 -1.17
CA ARG A 454 10.23 2.39 0.09
C ARG A 454 10.95 1.72 1.24
N CYS A 455 11.12 2.43 2.37
CA CYS A 455 11.83 1.92 3.52
C CYS A 455 10.89 1.57 4.68
N VAL A 456 11.39 0.72 5.59
CA VAL A 456 10.78 0.42 6.87
C VAL A 456 11.75 0.66 8.02
N HIS A 457 11.20 0.92 9.20
CA HIS A 457 11.92 0.90 10.46
C HIS A 457 11.19 -0.04 11.41
N ARG A 458 11.89 -1.09 11.87
CA ARG A 458 11.34 -2.09 12.79
C ARG A 458 11.48 -1.61 14.23
N VAL A 459 10.39 -1.76 15.01
CA VAL A 459 10.32 -1.33 16.41
C VAL A 459 10.88 -2.41 17.33
#